data_47077133eec89c0ccd1892e5b4c8e2e4
#
_entry.id   47077133eec89c0ccd1892e5b4c8e2e4
#
_cell.length_a   1.000
_cell.length_b   1.000
_cell.length_c   1.000
_cell.angle_alpha   90.00
_cell.angle_beta   90.00
_cell.angle_gamma   90.00
#
_symmetry.space_group_name_H-M   'P 1'
#
loop_
_entity.id
_entity.type
_entity.pdbx_description
1 polymer ?
#
loop_
_entity_poly.entity_id
_entity_poly.type
_entity_poly.pdbx_seq_one_letter_code
_entity_poly.pdbx_strand_id
1 'polypeptide(L)'
;RDIVACAQKLVNEYGGRVPGTMEELTGLPGVGRKTANLILGDVFGQPAYVCDTHCIRITGRLGITDGSKDPLQVERQLRERIPPKESNNFCHRMVLFGRDTCTARSPKCEGCPLAKDCDTAKAARRG
;
A
#
# COMPACT_ATOMS: atom_id res chain seq x y z
N ARG A 1 -19.69 4.83 14.84
CA ARG A 1 -20.17 6.09 14.30
C ARG A 1 -20.00 6.17 12.78
N ASP A 2 -18.79 6.06 12.30
CA ASP A 2 -18.53 6.04 10.86
C ASP A 2 -19.10 4.79 10.18
N ILE A 3 -19.10 3.66 10.87
CA ILE A 3 -19.64 2.41 10.35
C ILE A 3 -21.12 2.55 10.04
N VAL A 4 -21.90 3.14 10.97
CA VAL A 4 -23.34 3.34 10.80
C VAL A 4 -23.60 4.34 9.67
N ALA A 5 -22.89 5.46 9.65
CA ALA A 5 -23.04 6.48 8.61
C ALA A 5 -22.68 5.94 7.24
N CYS A 6 -21.61 5.14 7.13
CA CYS A 6 -21.20 4.50 5.90
C CYS A 6 -22.27 3.54 5.39
N ALA A 7 -22.80 2.70 6.28
CA ALA A 7 -23.86 1.75 5.93
C ALA A 7 -25.12 2.46 5.44
N GLN A 8 -25.52 3.54 6.11
CA GLN A 8 -26.67 4.33 5.70
C GLN A 8 -26.49 4.93 4.30
N LYS A 9 -25.30 5.45 4.02
CA LYS A 9 -25.01 6.03 2.71
C LYS A 9 -25.01 4.97 1.62
N LEU A 10 -24.46 3.79 1.89
CA LEU A 10 -24.48 2.67 0.94
C LEU A 10 -25.92 2.26 0.59
N VAL A 11 -26.79 2.18 1.58
CA VAL A 11 -28.20 1.83 1.34
C VAL A 11 -28.92 2.94 0.58
N ASN A 12 -28.74 4.19 0.99
CA ASN A 12 -29.52 5.32 0.46
C ASN A 12 -29.07 5.78 -0.92
N GLU A 13 -27.78 5.74 -1.22
CA GLU A 13 -27.23 6.28 -2.46
C GLU A 13 -26.73 5.21 -3.43
N TYR A 14 -26.39 4.01 -2.95
CA TYR A 14 -25.80 2.94 -3.77
C TYR A 14 -26.64 1.67 -3.80
N GLY A 15 -27.85 1.71 -3.27
CA GLY A 15 -28.75 0.56 -3.28
C GLY A 15 -28.23 -0.66 -2.51
N GLY A 16 -27.41 -0.42 -1.50
CA GLY A 16 -26.81 -1.51 -0.70
C GLY A 16 -25.55 -2.12 -1.33
N ARG A 17 -25.07 -1.57 -2.44
CA ARG A 17 -23.87 -2.06 -3.12
C ARG A 17 -22.64 -1.22 -2.79
N VAL A 18 -21.46 -1.83 -2.79
CA VAL A 18 -20.20 -1.11 -2.60
C VAL A 18 -19.78 -0.50 -3.95
N PRO A 19 -19.53 0.82 -4.01
CA PRO A 19 -19.12 1.45 -5.27
C PRO A 19 -17.71 1.02 -5.68
N GLY A 20 -17.43 1.04 -6.97
CA GLY A 20 -16.19 0.56 -7.55
C GLY A 20 -15.25 1.64 -8.07
N THR A 21 -15.33 2.87 -7.58
CA THR A 21 -14.41 3.94 -7.96
C THR A 21 -13.78 4.60 -6.74
N MET A 22 -12.56 5.12 -6.90
CA MET A 22 -11.86 5.81 -5.83
C MET A 22 -12.68 7.00 -5.31
N GLU A 23 -13.23 7.78 -6.21
CA GLU A 23 -13.99 8.97 -5.87
C GLU A 23 -15.22 8.64 -5.01
N GLU A 24 -15.98 7.64 -5.42
CA GLU A 24 -17.18 7.22 -4.68
C GLU A 24 -16.82 6.60 -3.34
N LEU A 25 -15.77 5.76 -3.31
CA LEU A 25 -15.35 5.11 -2.07
C LEU A 25 -14.86 6.10 -1.03
N THR A 26 -14.03 7.07 -1.44
CA THR A 26 -13.52 8.07 -0.50
C THR A 26 -14.58 9.06 -0.04
N GLY A 27 -15.70 9.12 -0.74
CA GLY A 27 -16.88 9.88 -0.32
C GLY A 27 -17.68 9.22 0.79
N LEU A 28 -17.39 7.96 1.12
CA LEU A 28 -18.08 7.27 2.20
C LEU A 28 -17.47 7.65 3.56
N PRO A 29 -18.32 7.79 4.62
CA PRO A 29 -17.82 8.08 5.96
C PRO A 29 -16.81 7.02 6.44
N GLY A 30 -15.67 7.48 6.94
CA GLY A 30 -14.63 6.60 7.48
C GLY A 30 -13.75 5.91 6.43
N VAL A 31 -13.97 6.15 5.14
CA VAL A 31 -13.19 5.54 4.07
C VAL A 31 -12.18 6.54 3.52
N GLY A 32 -10.90 6.30 3.82
CA GLY A 32 -9.81 7.07 3.26
C GLY A 32 -9.24 6.39 2.01
N ARG A 33 -8.19 7.00 1.45
CA ARG A 33 -7.58 6.52 0.20
C ARG A 33 -7.01 5.10 0.32
N LYS A 34 -6.38 4.79 1.45
CA LYS A 34 -5.81 3.46 1.70
C LYS A 34 -6.90 2.38 1.68
N THR A 35 -7.99 2.61 2.42
CA THR A 35 -9.12 1.68 2.47
C THR A 35 -9.78 1.53 1.10
N ALA A 36 -9.94 2.64 0.38
CA ALA A 36 -10.50 2.61 -0.97
C ALA A 36 -9.61 1.79 -1.92
N ASN A 37 -8.29 1.93 -1.85
CA ASN A 37 -7.37 1.12 -2.65
C ASN A 37 -7.47 -0.38 -2.32
N LEU A 38 -7.61 -0.72 -1.04
CA LEU A 38 -7.82 -2.11 -0.62
C LEU A 38 -9.08 -2.70 -1.25
N ILE A 39 -10.17 -1.96 -1.22
CA ILE A 39 -11.45 -2.40 -1.78
C ILE A 39 -11.33 -2.56 -3.30
N LEU A 40 -10.74 -1.59 -3.99
CA LEU A 40 -10.57 -1.65 -5.45
C LEU A 40 -9.72 -2.86 -5.87
N GLY A 41 -8.65 -3.13 -5.15
CA GLY A 41 -7.77 -4.26 -5.46
C GLY A 41 -8.38 -5.61 -5.09
N ASP A 42 -8.87 -5.75 -3.86
CA ASP A 42 -9.30 -7.04 -3.31
C ASP A 42 -10.71 -7.44 -3.74
N VAL A 43 -11.62 -6.48 -3.84
CA VAL A 43 -13.02 -6.77 -4.18
C VAL A 43 -13.27 -6.69 -5.69
N PHE A 44 -12.73 -5.66 -6.34
CA PHE A 44 -13.00 -5.41 -7.75
C PHE A 44 -11.88 -5.83 -8.70
N GLY A 45 -10.75 -6.30 -8.17
CA GLY A 45 -9.64 -6.75 -9.00
C GLY A 45 -9.00 -5.67 -9.86
N GLN A 46 -9.16 -4.41 -9.48
CA GLN A 46 -8.57 -3.28 -10.19
C GLN A 46 -7.15 -2.99 -9.73
N PRO A 47 -6.31 -2.34 -10.57
CA PRO A 47 -4.99 -1.90 -10.12
C PRO A 47 -5.10 -1.00 -8.89
N ALA A 48 -4.39 -1.35 -7.83
CA ALA A 48 -4.44 -0.61 -6.57
C ALA A 48 -3.07 -0.58 -5.90
N TYR A 49 -2.68 0.60 -5.43
CA TYR A 49 -1.40 0.83 -4.76
C TYR A 49 -1.65 1.19 -3.31
N VAL A 50 -1.70 0.17 -2.45
CA VAL A 50 -1.99 0.34 -1.02
C VAL A 50 -0.70 0.68 -0.30
N CYS A 51 -0.54 1.95 0.05
CA CYS A 51 0.66 2.47 0.72
C CYS A 51 0.45 2.50 2.23
N ASP A 52 0.58 1.33 2.86
CA ASP A 52 0.56 1.23 4.32
C ASP A 52 1.96 1.49 4.88
N THR A 53 2.11 1.40 6.20
CA THR A 53 3.39 1.65 6.86
C THR A 53 4.50 0.71 6.38
N HIS A 54 4.17 -0.55 6.11
CA HIS A 54 5.15 -1.52 5.61
C HIS A 54 5.62 -1.17 4.20
N CYS A 55 4.68 -0.86 3.32
CA CYS A 55 4.98 -0.49 1.94
C CYS A 55 5.86 0.78 1.88
N ILE A 56 5.47 1.82 2.60
CA ILE A 56 6.22 3.08 2.65
C ILE A 56 7.65 2.85 3.12
N ARG A 57 7.82 2.12 4.23
CA ARG A 57 9.12 1.83 4.80
C ARG A 57 10.00 1.01 3.86
N ILE A 58 9.48 -0.09 3.35
CA ILE A 58 10.26 -1.04 2.56
C ILE A 58 10.65 -0.45 1.21
N THR A 59 9.72 0.18 0.51
CA THR A 59 10.02 0.78 -0.80
C THR A 59 11.03 1.91 -0.67
N GLY A 60 10.99 2.66 0.44
CA GLY A 60 12.02 3.66 0.74
C GLY A 60 13.38 3.04 0.99
N ARG A 61 13.44 1.96 1.78
CA ARG A 61 14.69 1.24 2.07
C ARG A 61 15.30 0.60 0.84
N LEU A 62 14.47 0.02 -0.02
CA LEU A 62 14.92 -0.62 -1.25
C LEU A 62 15.44 0.39 -2.29
N GLY A 63 14.97 1.63 -2.22
CA GLY A 63 15.29 2.65 -3.20
C GLY A 63 14.30 2.71 -4.36
N ILE A 64 13.17 2.03 -4.24
CA ILE A 64 12.10 2.10 -5.24
C ILE A 64 11.45 3.48 -5.21
N THR A 65 11.29 4.04 -4.01
CA THR A 65 10.83 5.40 -3.82
C THR A 65 11.97 6.26 -3.26
N ASP A 66 11.75 7.57 -3.23
CA ASP A 66 12.74 8.51 -2.70
C ASP A 66 12.83 8.56 -1.16
N GLY A 67 12.10 7.68 -0.50
CA GLY A 67 12.07 7.63 0.96
C GLY A 67 11.03 8.55 1.59
N SER A 68 10.15 9.15 0.79
CA SER A 68 9.07 9.97 1.31
C SER A 68 8.18 9.16 2.24
N LYS A 69 7.68 9.81 3.29
CA LYS A 69 6.74 9.21 4.24
C LYS A 69 5.29 9.59 3.94
N ASP A 70 5.08 10.44 2.94
CA ASP A 70 3.75 10.84 2.51
C ASP A 70 3.14 9.74 1.63
N PRO A 71 2.04 9.10 2.06
CA PRO A 71 1.42 8.00 1.29
C PRO A 71 1.08 8.38 -0.15
N LEU A 72 0.65 9.60 -0.39
CA LEU A 72 0.29 10.03 -1.74
C LEU A 72 1.51 10.12 -2.66
N GLN A 73 2.63 10.61 -2.15
CA GLN A 73 3.88 10.67 -2.92
C GLN A 73 4.40 9.28 -3.22
N VAL A 74 4.34 8.38 -2.23
CA VAL A 74 4.75 6.98 -2.41
C VAL A 74 3.87 6.31 -3.48
N GLU A 75 2.56 6.51 -3.42
CA GLU A 75 1.62 5.95 -4.40
C GLU A 75 1.96 6.43 -5.81
N ARG A 76 2.23 7.72 -5.98
CA ARG A 76 2.60 8.28 -7.29
C ARG A 76 3.87 7.65 -7.85
N GLN A 77 4.89 7.50 -7.01
CA GLN A 77 6.15 6.89 -7.42
C GLN A 77 5.99 5.42 -7.78
N LEU A 78 5.19 4.68 -7.01
CA LEU A 78 4.93 3.28 -7.31
C LEU A 78 4.14 3.11 -8.61
N ARG A 79 3.20 4.01 -8.91
CA ARG A 79 2.45 3.98 -10.17
C ARG A 79 3.37 4.07 -11.38
N GLU A 80 4.47 4.81 -11.27
CA GLU A 80 5.44 4.95 -12.35
C GLU A 80 6.36 3.74 -12.49
N ARG A 81 6.57 2.97 -11.42
CA ARG A 81 7.58 1.91 -11.36
C ARG A 81 7.04 0.49 -11.31
N ILE A 82 5.86 0.30 -10.75
CA ILE A 82 5.24 -1.02 -10.64
C ILE A 82 4.12 -1.13 -11.66
N PRO A 83 4.14 -2.14 -12.56
CA PRO A 83 3.06 -2.31 -13.54
C PRO A 83 1.70 -2.44 -12.87
N PRO A 84 0.65 -1.81 -13.42
CA PRO A 84 -0.68 -1.85 -12.80
C PRO A 84 -1.20 -3.26 -12.48
N LYS A 85 -0.96 -4.22 -13.35
CA LYS A 85 -1.40 -5.61 -13.16
C LYS A 85 -0.74 -6.30 -11.96
N GLU A 86 0.40 -5.78 -11.51
CA GLU A 86 1.15 -6.35 -10.39
C GLU A 86 0.99 -5.56 -9.09
N SER A 87 0.33 -4.41 -9.16
CA SER A 87 0.23 -3.47 -8.04
C SER A 87 -0.33 -4.09 -6.76
N ASN A 88 -1.43 -4.79 -6.87
CA ASN A 88 -2.11 -5.38 -5.73
C ASN A 88 -1.24 -6.44 -5.05
N ASN A 89 -0.70 -7.38 -5.83
CA ASN A 89 0.18 -8.42 -5.30
C ASN A 89 1.46 -7.84 -4.70
N PHE A 90 2.03 -6.82 -5.35
CA PHE A 90 3.21 -6.13 -4.84
C PHE A 90 2.96 -5.56 -3.45
N CYS A 91 1.86 -4.84 -3.27
CA CYS A 91 1.52 -4.24 -1.99
C CYS A 91 1.26 -5.27 -0.90
N HIS A 92 0.56 -6.36 -1.22
CA HIS A 92 0.35 -7.47 -0.29
C HIS A 92 1.66 -8.12 0.13
N ARG A 93 2.56 -8.34 -0.82
CA ARG A 93 3.89 -8.90 -0.53
C ARG A 93 4.71 -8.00 0.38
N MET A 94 4.59 -6.68 0.21
CA MET A 94 5.29 -5.73 1.09
C MET A 94 4.81 -5.84 2.54
N VAL A 95 3.52 -6.04 2.77
CA VAL A 95 2.99 -6.24 4.12
C VAL A 95 3.59 -7.49 4.75
N LEU A 96 3.53 -8.62 4.05
CA LEU A 96 4.06 -9.89 4.54
C LEU A 96 5.57 -9.82 4.77
N PHE A 97 6.29 -9.24 3.83
CA PHE A 97 7.73 -9.08 3.91
C PHE A 97 8.13 -8.17 5.08
N GLY A 98 7.36 -7.12 5.33
CA GLY A 98 7.60 -6.20 6.42
C GLY A 98 7.35 -6.80 7.79
N ARG A 99 6.43 -7.74 7.89
CA ARG A 99 6.15 -8.44 9.16
C ARG A 99 7.20 -9.50 9.45
N ASP A 100 7.71 -10.16 8.42
CA ASP A 100 8.58 -11.33 8.56
C ASP A 100 10.07 -11.00 8.49
N THR A 101 10.49 -10.20 7.52
CA THR A 101 11.91 -9.98 7.21
C THR A 101 12.37 -8.55 7.39
N CYS A 102 11.75 -7.62 6.68
CA CYS A 102 12.16 -6.21 6.70
C CYS A 102 11.38 -5.43 7.76
N THR A 103 11.60 -5.78 9.03
CA THR A 103 10.88 -5.17 10.15
C THR A 103 11.36 -3.75 10.40
N ALA A 104 10.53 -2.96 11.10
CA ALA A 104 10.83 -1.55 11.35
C ALA A 104 12.09 -1.38 12.22
N ARG A 105 12.23 -2.20 13.25
CA ARG A 105 13.32 -2.05 14.24
C ARG A 105 14.56 -2.86 13.92
N SER A 106 14.40 -4.09 13.45
CA SER A 106 15.51 -5.02 13.26
C SER A 106 15.38 -5.78 11.95
N PRO A 107 15.58 -5.11 10.81
CA PRO A 107 15.47 -5.79 9.51
C PRO A 107 16.52 -6.90 9.40
N LYS A 108 16.08 -8.07 8.93
CA LYS A 108 16.92 -9.26 8.79
C LYS A 108 17.65 -9.26 7.46
N CYS A 109 18.54 -8.30 7.26
CA CYS A 109 19.23 -8.09 5.97
C CYS A 109 20.13 -9.26 5.58
N GLU A 110 20.76 -9.93 6.52
CA GLU A 110 21.67 -11.05 6.23
C GLU A 110 21.00 -12.20 5.49
N GLY A 111 19.76 -12.51 5.86
CA GLY A 111 19.00 -13.57 5.19
C GLY A 111 18.03 -13.07 4.13
N CYS A 112 18.07 -11.79 3.83
CA CYS A 112 17.09 -11.18 2.93
C CYS A 112 17.41 -11.45 1.46
N PRO A 113 16.47 -12.00 0.67
CA PRO A 113 16.70 -12.27 -0.75
C PRO A 113 16.89 -11.01 -1.58
N LEU A 114 16.49 -9.83 -1.07
CA LEU A 114 16.62 -8.56 -1.79
C LEU A 114 17.84 -7.74 -1.37
N ALA A 115 18.66 -8.27 -0.46
CA ALA A 115 19.80 -7.52 0.09
C ALA A 115 20.78 -7.02 -0.98
N LYS A 116 20.98 -7.77 -2.04
CA LYS A 116 21.90 -7.40 -3.13
C LYS A 116 21.47 -6.13 -3.86
N ASP A 117 20.15 -5.94 -3.97
CA ASP A 117 19.57 -4.84 -4.74
C ASP A 117 19.03 -3.71 -3.84
N CYS A 118 19.05 -3.90 -2.54
CA CYS A 118 18.49 -2.94 -1.58
C CYS A 118 19.49 -1.84 -1.24
N ASP A 119 19.14 -0.58 -1.47
CA ASP A 119 20.02 0.56 -1.20
C ASP A 119 20.43 0.63 0.27
N THR A 120 19.52 0.35 1.20
CA THR A 120 19.82 0.39 2.63
C THR A 120 20.82 -0.71 3.02
N ALA A 121 20.65 -1.92 2.51
CA ALA A 121 21.57 -3.02 2.80
C ALA A 121 22.95 -2.77 2.19
N LYS A 122 23.01 -2.19 0.99
CA LYS A 122 24.27 -1.81 0.35
C LYS A 122 24.99 -0.75 1.17
N ALA A 123 24.28 0.26 1.65
CA ALA A 123 24.85 1.31 2.48
C ALA A 123 25.41 0.75 3.80
N ALA A 124 24.68 -0.15 4.43
CA ALA A 124 25.12 -0.80 5.68
C ALA A 124 26.40 -1.61 5.48
N ARG A 125 26.55 -2.29 4.34
CA ARG A 125 27.76 -3.05 4.04
C ARG A 125 28.98 -2.17 3.75
N ARG A 126 28.72 -0.95 3.25
CA ARG A 126 29.80 0.01 2.98
C ARG A 126 30.27 0.77 4.22
N GLY A 127 29.36 0.89 5.19
CA GLY A 127 29.64 1.55 6.45
C GLY A 127 30.21 0.62 7.47
#